data_ab4730d269392e79838272c1fb0ccda8
#
_entry.id   ab4730d269392e79838272c1fb0ccda8
#
_cell.length_a   1.000
_cell.length_b   1.000
_cell.length_c   1.000
_cell.angle_alpha   90.00
_cell.angle_beta   90.00
_cell.angle_gamma   90.00
#
_symmetry.space_group_name_H-M   'P 1'
#
loop_
_entity.id
_entity.type
_entity.pdbx_description
1 polymer ?
#
loop_
_entity_poly.entity_id
_entity_poly.type
_entity_poly.pdbx_seq_one_letter_code
_entity_poly.pdbx_strand_id
1 'polypeptide(L)'
;MRGRIEKEIQEKEGLLQDIEMVADLKVMPLEHHKKTLVRADHISLRYGGSEEPVFEDLSFELCRDDRLFLRGVNGCGKSSLLKALLWQAGYGSPAQGDNPDLFIEKGSLYTAPGLVISYVSQDTSFLKGNIRDFCRKRGLDESLFCAVLRQLDLDRIQFGKNMETYSEGQKKKVLIAAGILTPAHLYIWDEPLNYIDVFSRMQIEQLILRHRPAMLAVEHDERFQETVGTGFVDIGSAASVG
;
A
#
# COMPACT_ATOMS: atom_id res chain seq x y z
N MET A 1 -24.11 -21.66 -31.69
CA MET A 1 -24.11 -21.45 -30.23
C MET A 1 -23.03 -22.25 -29.48
N ARG A 2 -22.81 -23.54 -29.74
CA ARG A 2 -21.77 -24.34 -29.06
C ARG A 2 -20.36 -23.77 -29.18
N GLY A 3 -19.92 -23.34 -30.36
CA GLY A 3 -18.53 -22.85 -30.53
C GLY A 3 -18.18 -21.53 -29.84
N ARG A 4 -19.18 -20.75 -29.38
CA ARG A 4 -18.95 -19.53 -28.62
C ARG A 4 -18.74 -19.85 -27.12
N ILE A 5 -19.46 -20.83 -26.63
CA ILE A 5 -19.34 -21.33 -25.24
C ILE A 5 -18.00 -22.05 -25.06
N GLU A 6 -17.57 -22.85 -26.05
CA GLU A 6 -16.27 -23.54 -26.03
C GLU A 6 -15.09 -22.54 -26.06
N LYS A 7 -15.20 -21.43 -26.80
CA LYS A 7 -14.19 -20.36 -26.80
C LYS A 7 -14.14 -19.64 -25.44
N GLU A 8 -15.28 -19.32 -24.86
CA GLU A 8 -15.33 -18.69 -23.53
C GLU A 8 -14.81 -19.62 -22.42
N ILE A 9 -15.01 -20.92 -22.55
CA ILE A 9 -14.46 -21.92 -21.63
C ILE A 9 -12.94 -22.02 -21.79
N GLN A 10 -12.41 -22.10 -23.04
CA GLN A 10 -10.97 -22.11 -23.29
C GLN A 10 -10.27 -20.82 -22.86
N GLU A 11 -10.89 -19.65 -23.05
CA GLU A 11 -10.37 -18.37 -22.54
C GLU A 11 -10.35 -18.34 -21.01
N LYS A 12 -11.36 -18.89 -20.34
CA LYS A 12 -11.41 -19.01 -18.88
C LYS A 12 -10.46 -20.07 -18.33
N GLU A 13 -10.29 -21.19 -19.02
CA GLU A 13 -9.29 -22.21 -18.66
C GLU A 13 -7.86 -21.72 -18.85
N GLY A 14 -7.59 -20.93 -19.91
CA GLY A 14 -6.33 -20.25 -20.10
C GLY A 14 -6.04 -19.20 -19.03
N LEU A 15 -7.07 -18.46 -18.58
CA LEU A 15 -6.99 -17.56 -17.43
C LEU A 15 -6.74 -18.29 -16.11
N LEU A 16 -7.36 -19.46 -15.90
CA LEU A 16 -7.13 -20.30 -14.73
C LEU A 16 -5.71 -20.88 -14.70
N GLN A 17 -5.18 -21.34 -15.86
CA GLN A 17 -3.80 -21.81 -15.95
C GLN A 17 -2.79 -20.67 -15.77
N ASP A 18 -3.06 -19.45 -16.29
CA ASP A 18 -2.26 -18.27 -16.01
C ASP A 18 -2.33 -17.88 -14.51
N ILE A 19 -3.48 -18.08 -13.85
CA ILE A 19 -3.64 -17.87 -12.41
C ILE A 19 -2.84 -18.91 -11.61
N GLU A 20 -2.81 -20.18 -12.02
CA GLU A 20 -2.01 -21.21 -11.35
C GLU A 20 -0.50 -20.96 -11.52
N MET A 21 -0.05 -20.52 -12.69
CA MET A 21 1.36 -20.15 -12.92
C MET A 21 1.77 -18.90 -12.14
N VAL A 22 0.85 -17.94 -11.92
CA VAL A 22 1.07 -16.72 -11.12
C VAL A 22 0.94 -17.02 -9.62
N ALA A 23 0.28 -18.12 -9.23
CA ALA A 23 0.21 -18.55 -7.82
C ALA A 23 1.58 -18.88 -7.20
N ASP A 24 2.61 -19.09 -8.01
CA ASP A 24 4.00 -19.23 -7.57
C ASP A 24 4.78 -17.90 -7.46
N LEU A 25 4.13 -16.77 -7.74
CA LEU A 25 4.69 -15.45 -7.48
C LEU A 25 4.82 -15.23 -5.98
N LYS A 26 6.00 -15.50 -5.47
CA LYS A 26 6.35 -15.30 -4.08
C LYS A 26 6.60 -13.81 -3.84
N VAL A 27 5.54 -13.08 -3.44
CA VAL A 27 5.79 -11.90 -2.63
C VAL A 27 6.41 -12.43 -1.33
N MET A 28 7.69 -12.20 -1.15
CA MET A 28 8.38 -12.60 0.07
C MET A 28 8.60 -11.35 0.91
N PRO A 29 7.74 -11.11 1.92
CA PRO A 29 8.04 -10.07 2.89
C PRO A 29 9.41 -10.35 3.50
N LEU A 30 10.23 -9.32 3.67
CA LEU A 30 11.48 -9.44 4.40
C LEU A 30 11.16 -9.68 5.88
N GLU A 31 11.87 -10.60 6.51
CA GLU A 31 11.75 -10.83 7.94
C GLU A 31 12.70 -9.90 8.71
N HIS A 32 12.13 -9.05 9.60
CA HIS A 32 12.92 -8.18 10.46
C HIS A 32 13.25 -8.90 11.77
N HIS A 33 14.50 -8.75 12.28
CA HIS A 33 14.93 -9.37 13.52
C HIS A 33 14.19 -8.83 14.77
N LYS A 34 13.70 -7.59 14.73
CA LYS A 34 12.85 -7.01 15.79
C LYS A 34 11.41 -7.41 15.58
N LYS A 35 10.70 -7.74 16.68
CA LYS A 35 9.27 -7.99 16.66
C LYS A 35 8.49 -6.71 16.37
N THR A 36 8.80 -5.63 17.11
CA THR A 36 8.19 -4.31 16.96
C THR A 36 8.84 -3.57 15.81
N LEU A 37 8.08 -3.23 14.78
CA LEU A 37 8.55 -2.45 13.63
C LEU A 37 8.34 -0.96 13.82
N VAL A 38 7.20 -0.58 14.40
CA VAL A 38 6.82 0.80 14.69
C VAL A 38 6.20 0.88 16.07
N ARG A 39 6.50 1.94 16.82
CA ARG A 39 5.80 2.31 18.06
C ARG A 39 5.62 3.80 18.10
N ALA A 40 4.40 4.23 18.26
CA ALA A 40 4.03 5.59 18.60
C ALA A 40 3.63 5.63 20.08
N ASP A 41 4.17 6.59 20.83
CA ASP A 41 3.96 6.73 22.24
C ASP A 41 3.53 8.17 22.53
N HIS A 42 2.23 8.36 22.76
CA HIS A 42 1.57 9.65 23.04
C HIS A 42 1.96 10.76 22.04
N ILE A 43 2.03 10.42 20.73
CA ILE A 43 2.44 11.38 19.72
C ILE A 43 1.34 12.39 19.39
N SER A 44 1.77 13.65 19.25
CA SER A 44 0.98 14.73 18.65
C SER A 44 1.71 15.25 17.44
N LEU A 45 1.01 15.41 16.31
CA LEU A 45 1.57 15.93 15.06
C LEU A 45 1.07 17.35 14.80
N ARG A 46 1.96 18.21 14.31
CA ARG A 46 1.65 19.58 13.92
C ARG A 46 2.34 19.96 12.61
N TYR A 47 1.69 20.81 11.82
CA TYR A 47 2.35 21.51 10.73
C TYR A 47 2.90 22.85 11.22
N GLY A 48 4.10 23.21 10.78
CA GLY A 48 4.68 24.54 11.05
C GLY A 48 3.76 25.65 10.55
N GLY A 49 3.59 26.68 11.39
CA GLY A 49 2.67 27.77 11.12
C GLY A 49 1.20 27.49 11.44
N SER A 50 0.81 26.27 11.83
CA SER A 50 -0.52 25.97 12.35
C SER A 50 -0.56 26.16 13.87
N GLU A 51 -1.63 26.77 14.38
CA GLU A 51 -1.85 26.87 15.83
C GLU A 51 -2.41 25.56 16.41
N GLU A 52 -3.12 24.79 15.60
CA GLU A 52 -3.73 23.54 16.01
C GLU A 52 -2.92 22.31 15.55
N PRO A 53 -2.82 21.27 16.38
CA PRO A 53 -2.24 20.00 15.99
C PRO A 53 -3.12 19.29 14.94
N VAL A 54 -2.51 18.43 14.13
CA VAL A 54 -3.23 17.55 13.20
C VAL A 54 -4.03 16.50 13.98
N PHE A 55 -3.41 15.96 15.02
CA PHE A 55 -4.03 15.13 16.06
C PHE A 55 -3.14 15.14 17.31
N GLU A 56 -3.71 14.73 18.43
CA GLU A 56 -3.04 14.64 19.73
C GLU A 56 -3.15 13.25 20.33
N ASP A 57 -2.14 12.90 21.16
CA ASP A 57 -2.15 11.76 22.07
C ASP A 57 -2.42 10.40 21.41
N LEU A 58 -1.80 10.14 20.25
CA LEU A 58 -1.91 8.86 19.56
C LEU A 58 -0.86 7.88 20.05
N SER A 59 -1.28 6.68 20.48
CA SER A 59 -0.40 5.60 20.87
C SER A 59 -0.79 4.32 20.14
N PHE A 60 0.18 3.64 19.52
CA PHE A 60 0.00 2.31 18.92
C PHE A 60 1.35 1.60 18.76
N GLU A 61 1.27 0.29 18.63
CA GLU A 61 2.41 -0.55 18.28
C GLU A 61 2.06 -1.40 17.06
N LEU A 62 2.99 -1.53 16.12
CA LEU A 62 2.90 -2.40 14.95
C LEU A 62 4.05 -3.39 14.96
N CYS A 63 3.71 -4.67 15.04
CA CYS A 63 4.63 -5.78 15.00
C CYS A 63 4.72 -6.39 13.60
N ARG A 64 5.72 -7.26 13.37
CA ARG A 64 5.97 -7.90 12.08
C ARG A 64 4.84 -8.78 11.55
N ASP A 65 3.91 -9.19 12.41
CA ASP A 65 2.78 -10.04 12.04
C ASP A 65 1.46 -9.26 11.91
N ASP A 66 1.50 -7.94 12.14
CA ASP A 66 0.33 -7.09 12.16
C ASP A 66 -0.01 -6.51 10.79
N ARG A 67 -1.29 -6.37 10.55
CA ARG A 67 -1.90 -5.62 9.45
C ARG A 67 -2.90 -4.64 10.05
N LEU A 68 -2.40 -3.43 10.37
CA LEU A 68 -3.18 -2.40 11.03
C LEU A 68 -3.79 -1.44 10.01
N PHE A 69 -5.04 -1.07 10.25
CA PHE A 69 -5.73 -0.05 9.47
C PHE A 69 -5.95 1.21 10.30
N LEU A 70 -5.56 2.37 9.70
CA LEU A 70 -5.83 3.67 10.28
C LEU A 70 -7.28 4.07 10.02
N ARG A 71 -8.02 4.34 11.09
CA ARG A 71 -9.41 4.79 11.05
C ARG A 71 -9.53 6.24 11.53
N GLY A 72 -10.55 6.91 11.07
CA GLY A 72 -10.87 8.28 11.44
C GLY A 72 -11.50 9.04 10.28
N VAL A 73 -12.11 10.18 10.59
CA VAL A 73 -12.75 11.05 9.60
C VAL A 73 -11.76 11.56 8.56
N ASN A 74 -12.27 12.00 7.40
CA ASN A 74 -11.39 12.63 6.40
C ASN A 74 -10.74 13.90 6.99
N GLY A 75 -9.44 14.05 6.75
CA GLY A 75 -8.67 15.18 7.30
C GLY A 75 -8.16 14.99 8.74
N CYS A 76 -8.45 13.88 9.43
CA CYS A 76 -7.96 13.65 10.80
C CYS A 76 -6.44 13.37 10.91
N GLY A 77 -5.71 13.34 9.81
CA GLY A 77 -4.25 13.21 9.83
C GLY A 77 -3.69 11.83 9.47
N LYS A 78 -4.50 10.91 8.90
CA LYS A 78 -4.02 9.57 8.49
C LYS A 78 -2.79 9.64 7.58
N SER A 79 -2.87 10.36 6.46
CA SER A 79 -1.74 10.52 5.53
C SER A 79 -0.58 11.32 6.15
N SER A 80 -0.85 12.24 7.09
CA SER A 80 0.19 12.95 7.84
C SER A 80 0.98 11.99 8.74
N LEU A 81 0.30 11.06 9.42
CA LEU A 81 0.95 10.01 10.20
C LEU A 81 1.82 9.12 9.32
N LEU A 82 1.32 8.68 8.15
CA LEU A 82 2.10 7.88 7.20
C LEU A 82 3.36 8.63 6.74
N LYS A 83 3.25 9.92 6.42
CA LYS A 83 4.40 10.77 6.05
C LYS A 83 5.41 10.89 7.19
N ALA A 84 4.97 11.19 8.42
CA ALA A 84 5.85 11.28 9.58
C ALA A 84 6.62 9.97 9.80
N LEU A 85 5.95 8.83 9.63
CA LEU A 85 6.54 7.51 9.77
C LEU A 85 7.58 7.23 8.68
N LEU A 86 7.27 7.55 7.42
CA LEU A 86 8.21 7.42 6.30
C LEU A 86 9.48 8.26 6.54
N TRP A 87 9.35 9.50 7.01
CA TRP A 87 10.50 10.35 7.34
C TRP A 87 11.32 9.80 8.49
N GLN A 88 10.66 9.35 9.57
CA GLN A 88 11.34 8.73 10.71
C GLN A 88 12.15 7.50 10.29
N ALA A 89 11.68 6.75 9.31
CA ALA A 89 12.37 5.59 8.75
C ALA A 89 13.42 5.93 7.69
N GLY A 90 13.63 7.22 7.38
CA GLY A 90 14.63 7.67 6.41
C GLY A 90 14.15 7.70 4.96
N TYR A 91 12.83 7.58 4.71
CA TYR A 91 12.23 7.67 3.38
C TYR A 91 11.76 9.11 3.11
N GLY A 92 12.51 9.81 2.26
CA GLY A 92 12.22 11.19 1.92
C GLY A 92 12.79 12.19 2.93
N SER A 93 12.52 13.46 2.67
CA SER A 93 12.94 14.57 3.54
C SER A 93 11.78 15.55 3.68
N PRO A 94 11.57 16.15 4.85
CA PRO A 94 10.63 17.25 5.01
C PRO A 94 10.86 18.38 3.99
N ALA A 95 12.11 18.56 3.55
CA ALA A 95 12.51 19.59 2.60
C ALA A 95 12.18 19.29 1.12
N GLN A 96 11.73 18.07 0.77
CA GLN A 96 11.49 17.65 -0.62
C GLN A 96 10.03 17.34 -0.95
N GLY A 97 9.11 17.49 0.00
CA GLY A 97 7.70 17.15 -0.18
C GLY A 97 6.76 18.33 0.01
N ASP A 98 5.51 18.14 -0.35
CA ASP A 98 4.44 19.12 -0.33
C ASP A 98 4.08 19.72 1.05
N ASN A 99 4.77 19.28 2.13
CA ASN A 99 4.60 19.80 3.50
C ASN A 99 5.91 19.68 4.30
N PRO A 100 6.86 20.60 4.08
CA PRO A 100 8.17 20.58 4.75
C PRO A 100 8.10 20.80 6.28
N ASP A 101 6.96 21.22 6.80
CA ASP A 101 6.80 21.70 8.18
C ASP A 101 6.09 20.72 9.13
N LEU A 102 5.85 19.45 8.71
CA LEU A 102 5.25 18.46 9.60
C LEU A 102 6.29 17.97 10.63
N PHE A 103 5.96 18.02 11.91
CA PHE A 103 6.84 17.54 12.99
C PHE A 103 6.06 16.89 14.14
N ILE A 104 6.76 16.06 14.92
CA ILE A 104 6.23 15.50 16.15
C ILE A 104 6.39 16.56 17.24
N GLU A 105 5.28 17.08 17.74
CA GLU A 105 5.28 18.10 18.79
C GLU A 105 5.45 17.50 20.18
N LYS A 106 4.79 16.36 20.43
CA LYS A 106 4.84 15.63 21.71
C LYS A 106 4.99 14.14 21.45
N GLY A 107 5.46 13.43 22.45
CA GLY A 107 5.63 11.99 22.43
C GLY A 107 6.83 11.51 21.65
N SER A 108 6.85 10.23 21.28
CA SER A 108 7.94 9.63 20.50
C SER A 108 7.42 8.67 19.45
N LEU A 109 8.04 8.71 18.26
CA LEU A 109 7.79 7.77 17.17
C LEU A 109 9.06 6.95 16.93
N TYR A 110 8.99 5.67 17.22
CA TYR A 110 10.06 4.72 17.00
C TYR A 110 9.82 3.93 15.72
N THR A 111 10.87 3.76 14.93
CA THR A 111 10.93 2.80 13.81
C THR A 111 12.11 1.86 14.03
N ALA A 112 11.95 0.58 13.70
CA ALA A 112 13.03 -0.39 13.86
C ALA A 112 14.23 -0.01 12.98
N PRO A 113 15.48 -0.09 13.50
CA PRO A 113 16.68 0.25 12.73
C PRO A 113 16.80 -0.63 11.47
N GLY A 114 17.07 -0.01 10.31
CA GLY A 114 17.16 -0.72 9.03
C GLY A 114 15.81 -1.21 8.48
N LEU A 115 14.70 -0.63 8.94
CA LEU A 115 13.37 -0.95 8.44
C LEU A 115 13.27 -0.59 6.94
N VAL A 116 13.02 -1.61 6.11
CA VAL A 116 12.75 -1.43 4.68
C VAL A 116 11.24 -1.32 4.49
N ILE A 117 10.80 -0.22 3.86
CA ILE A 117 9.38 0.08 3.65
C ILE A 117 9.05 0.07 2.16
N SER A 118 7.94 -0.59 1.81
CA SER A 118 7.29 -0.45 0.52
C SER A 118 6.07 0.47 0.68
N TYR A 119 6.07 1.59 -0.04
CA TYR A 119 4.99 2.58 0.06
C TYR A 119 4.17 2.67 -1.23
N VAL A 120 2.86 2.49 -1.10
CA VAL A 120 1.87 2.73 -2.15
C VAL A 120 1.14 4.03 -1.85
N SER A 121 1.47 5.06 -2.64
CA SER A 121 0.93 6.42 -2.49
C SER A 121 -0.51 6.53 -3.00
N GLN A 122 -1.26 7.44 -2.41
CA GLN A 122 -2.51 7.93 -2.98
C GLN A 122 -2.28 8.66 -4.31
N ASP A 123 -1.23 9.47 -4.41
CA ASP A 123 -0.87 10.19 -5.62
C ASP A 123 -0.26 9.27 -6.68
N THR A 124 -0.77 9.36 -7.90
CA THR A 124 -0.33 8.62 -9.09
C THR A 124 0.33 9.52 -10.15
N SER A 125 0.39 10.83 -9.92
CA SER A 125 0.80 11.84 -10.91
C SER A 125 2.25 11.70 -11.39
N PHE A 126 3.09 11.07 -10.57
CA PHE A 126 4.50 10.82 -10.87
C PHE A 126 4.72 9.64 -11.85
N LEU A 127 3.68 8.84 -12.14
CA LEU A 127 3.78 7.73 -13.09
C LEU A 127 3.86 8.26 -14.51
N LYS A 128 5.06 8.16 -15.10
CA LYS A 128 5.38 8.64 -16.44
C LYS A 128 6.22 7.65 -17.22
N GLY A 129 6.07 7.67 -18.55
CA GLY A 129 6.80 6.81 -19.45
C GLY A 129 6.25 5.39 -19.50
N ASN A 130 7.03 4.45 -19.99
CA ASN A 130 6.63 3.07 -20.20
C ASN A 130 6.95 2.17 -18.97
N ILE A 131 6.30 1.01 -18.91
CA ILE A 131 6.46 0.02 -17.83
C ILE A 131 7.91 -0.47 -17.73
N ARG A 132 8.60 -0.70 -18.86
CA ARG A 132 9.99 -1.20 -18.87
C ARG A 132 10.94 -0.24 -18.15
N ASP A 133 10.87 1.06 -18.45
CA ASP A 133 11.70 2.07 -17.81
C ASP A 133 11.35 2.23 -16.33
N PHE A 134 10.08 2.10 -15.99
CA PHE A 134 9.61 2.11 -14.61
C PHE A 134 10.19 0.94 -13.81
N CYS A 135 10.11 -0.29 -14.34
CA CYS A 135 10.68 -1.48 -13.71
C CYS A 135 12.20 -1.35 -13.54
N ARG A 136 12.91 -0.91 -14.60
CA ARG A 136 14.36 -0.71 -14.57
C ARG A 136 14.79 0.29 -13.47
N LYS A 137 14.09 1.42 -13.36
CA LYS A 137 14.39 2.45 -12.34
C LYS A 137 14.16 1.94 -10.91
N ARG A 138 13.24 1.00 -10.73
CA ARG A 138 12.88 0.44 -9.42
C ARG A 138 13.54 -0.91 -9.12
N GLY A 139 14.34 -1.45 -10.04
CA GLY A 139 14.98 -2.76 -9.87
C GLY A 139 13.99 -3.92 -9.86
N LEU A 140 12.82 -3.77 -10.52
CA LEU A 140 11.79 -4.80 -10.60
C LEU A 140 12.00 -5.66 -11.85
N ASP A 141 11.72 -6.96 -11.74
CA ASP A 141 11.65 -7.84 -12.90
C ASP A 141 10.43 -7.50 -13.76
N GLU A 142 10.66 -7.11 -15.03
CA GLU A 142 9.61 -6.67 -15.96
C GLU A 142 8.59 -7.79 -16.22
N SER A 143 9.07 -9.03 -16.39
CA SER A 143 8.21 -10.15 -16.71
C SER A 143 7.26 -10.47 -15.56
N LEU A 144 7.82 -10.49 -14.34
CA LEU A 144 7.06 -10.69 -13.11
C LEU A 144 6.07 -9.55 -12.87
N PHE A 145 6.50 -8.32 -13.09
CA PHE A 145 5.66 -7.14 -12.97
C PHE A 145 4.46 -7.18 -13.91
N CYS A 146 4.70 -7.49 -15.20
CA CYS A 146 3.64 -7.67 -16.19
C CYS A 146 2.72 -8.85 -15.86
N ALA A 147 3.23 -9.92 -15.24
CA ALA A 147 2.41 -11.04 -14.79
C ALA A 147 1.45 -10.61 -13.66
N VAL A 148 1.93 -9.86 -12.65
CA VAL A 148 1.08 -9.31 -11.58
C VAL A 148 0.04 -8.35 -12.16
N LEU A 149 0.42 -7.47 -13.08
CA LEU A 149 -0.53 -6.54 -13.71
C LEU A 149 -1.64 -7.27 -14.47
N ARG A 150 -1.34 -8.39 -15.14
CA ARG A 150 -2.36 -9.23 -15.79
C ARG A 150 -3.29 -9.88 -14.76
N GLN A 151 -2.75 -10.35 -13.66
CA GLN A 151 -3.57 -10.88 -12.56
C GLN A 151 -4.50 -9.83 -11.97
N LEU A 152 -4.07 -8.57 -11.96
CA LEU A 152 -4.89 -7.42 -11.59
C LEU A 152 -5.77 -6.91 -12.76
N ASP A 153 -5.98 -7.73 -13.79
CA ASP A 153 -6.85 -7.41 -14.93
C ASP A 153 -6.41 -6.12 -15.67
N LEU A 154 -5.11 -5.94 -15.87
CA LEU A 154 -4.58 -4.90 -16.77
C LEU A 154 -4.31 -5.51 -18.15
N ASP A 155 -5.02 -5.02 -19.16
CA ASP A 155 -4.92 -5.49 -20.53
C ASP A 155 -3.48 -5.34 -21.08
N ARG A 156 -3.00 -6.37 -21.78
CA ARG A 156 -1.69 -6.40 -22.44
C ARG A 156 -1.46 -5.22 -23.42
N ILE A 157 -2.52 -4.72 -24.04
CA ILE A 157 -2.47 -3.56 -24.93
C ILE A 157 -1.94 -2.32 -24.17
N GLN A 158 -2.19 -2.21 -22.88
CA GLN A 158 -1.71 -1.10 -22.07
C GLN A 158 -0.20 -1.13 -21.88
N PHE A 159 0.44 -2.30 -21.87
CA PHE A 159 1.88 -2.42 -21.63
C PHE A 159 2.75 -1.69 -22.67
N GLY A 160 2.22 -1.49 -23.87
CA GLY A 160 2.89 -0.71 -24.92
C GLY A 160 2.66 0.79 -24.87
N LYS A 161 1.82 1.28 -23.93
CA LYS A 161 1.47 2.69 -23.80
C LYS A 161 2.23 3.35 -22.66
N ASN A 162 2.33 4.68 -22.72
CA ASN A 162 2.86 5.44 -21.61
C ASN A 162 1.83 5.55 -20.48
N MET A 163 2.29 5.47 -19.22
CA MET A 163 1.45 5.46 -18.03
C MET A 163 0.68 6.77 -17.81
N GLU A 164 1.09 7.87 -18.43
CA GLU A 164 0.32 9.13 -18.45
C GLU A 164 -1.06 8.95 -19.09
N THR A 165 -1.19 7.98 -20.01
CA THR A 165 -2.47 7.70 -20.71
C THR A 165 -3.36 6.72 -19.97
N TYR A 166 -2.88 6.18 -18.84
CA TYR A 166 -3.64 5.23 -18.04
C TYR A 166 -4.75 5.92 -17.26
N SER A 167 -5.88 5.22 -17.08
CA SER A 167 -6.89 5.64 -16.11
C SER A 167 -6.33 5.58 -14.67
N GLU A 168 -6.98 6.30 -13.75
CA GLU A 168 -6.54 6.29 -12.34
C GLU A 168 -6.53 4.86 -11.76
N GLY A 169 -7.54 4.03 -12.07
CA GLY A 169 -7.54 2.62 -11.65
C GLY A 169 -6.37 1.82 -12.24
N GLN A 170 -6.01 2.04 -13.51
CA GLN A 170 -4.85 1.39 -14.13
C GLN A 170 -3.53 1.84 -13.49
N LYS A 171 -3.38 3.13 -13.17
CA LYS A 171 -2.23 3.66 -12.44
C LYS A 171 -2.12 3.07 -11.03
N LYS A 172 -3.25 2.93 -10.33
CA LYS A 172 -3.29 2.27 -9.01
C LYS A 172 -2.85 0.81 -9.10
N LYS A 173 -3.29 0.05 -10.11
CA LYS A 173 -2.81 -1.33 -10.36
C LYS A 173 -1.28 -1.37 -10.52
N VAL A 174 -0.70 -0.41 -11.24
CA VAL A 174 0.77 -0.27 -11.39
C VAL A 174 1.45 -0.04 -10.04
N LEU A 175 0.93 0.86 -9.20
CA LEU A 175 1.50 1.14 -7.88
C LEU A 175 1.39 -0.06 -6.94
N ILE A 176 0.23 -0.73 -6.94
CA ILE A 176 0.01 -1.93 -6.11
C ILE A 176 0.96 -3.04 -6.54
N ALA A 177 1.08 -3.33 -7.85
CA ALA A 177 2.00 -4.33 -8.37
C ALA A 177 3.45 -4.02 -7.97
N ALA A 178 3.88 -2.76 -8.12
CA ALA A 178 5.21 -2.32 -7.69
C ALA A 178 5.40 -2.48 -6.18
N GLY A 179 4.40 -2.07 -5.39
CA GLY A 179 4.43 -2.19 -3.93
C GLY A 179 4.56 -3.64 -3.47
N ILE A 180 3.78 -4.54 -4.04
CA ILE A 180 3.80 -5.98 -3.70
C ILE A 180 5.13 -6.62 -4.07
N LEU A 181 5.70 -6.28 -5.24
CA LEU A 181 6.95 -6.85 -5.74
C LEU A 181 8.21 -6.23 -5.11
N THR A 182 8.09 -5.13 -4.40
CA THR A 182 9.21 -4.53 -3.67
C THR A 182 9.43 -5.29 -2.36
N PRO A 183 10.57 -5.98 -2.17
CA PRO A 183 10.86 -6.65 -0.90
C PRO A 183 10.91 -5.63 0.23
N ALA A 184 10.12 -5.84 1.29
CA ALA A 184 10.02 -4.90 2.41
C ALA A 184 9.69 -5.62 3.72
N HIS A 185 10.08 -5.01 4.85
CA HIS A 185 9.69 -5.44 6.18
C HIS A 185 8.30 -4.91 6.55
N LEU A 186 7.91 -3.74 6.02
CA LEU A 186 6.63 -3.08 6.28
C LEU A 186 6.05 -2.52 4.98
N TYR A 187 4.78 -2.81 4.72
CA TYR A 187 4.02 -2.29 3.58
C TYR A 187 3.10 -1.18 4.08
N ILE A 188 3.30 0.04 3.58
CA ILE A 188 2.47 1.20 3.90
C ILE A 188 1.62 1.53 2.67
N TRP A 189 0.29 1.52 2.85
CA TRP A 189 -0.67 1.76 1.78
C TRP A 189 -1.60 2.92 2.11
N ASP A 190 -1.63 3.93 1.21
CA ASP A 190 -2.47 5.12 1.36
C ASP A 190 -3.58 5.11 0.28
N GLU A 191 -4.74 4.61 0.65
CA GLU A 191 -5.95 4.46 -0.19
C GLU A 191 -5.68 3.76 -1.55
N PRO A 192 -5.07 2.57 -1.54
CA PRO A 192 -4.66 1.91 -2.77
C PRO A 192 -5.84 1.40 -3.60
N LEU A 193 -6.98 1.06 -2.97
CA LEU A 193 -8.11 0.39 -3.63
C LEU A 193 -9.11 1.35 -4.26
N ASN A 194 -8.90 2.65 -4.14
CA ASN A 194 -9.71 3.64 -4.86
C ASN A 194 -9.60 3.42 -6.37
N TYR A 195 -10.76 3.33 -7.06
CA TYR A 195 -10.89 3.07 -8.50
C TYR A 195 -10.46 1.65 -8.94
N ILE A 196 -10.22 0.73 -8.00
CA ILE A 196 -9.93 -0.68 -8.30
C ILE A 196 -11.23 -1.46 -8.40
N ASP A 197 -11.35 -2.27 -9.45
CA ASP A 197 -12.50 -3.16 -9.66
C ASP A 197 -12.54 -4.31 -8.64
N VAL A 198 -13.72 -4.91 -8.49
CA VAL A 198 -13.98 -5.94 -7.48
C VAL A 198 -13.08 -7.18 -7.68
N PHE A 199 -12.83 -7.58 -8.94
CA PHE A 199 -12.00 -8.74 -9.23
C PHE A 199 -10.54 -8.49 -8.81
N SER A 200 -9.95 -7.39 -9.23
CA SER A 200 -8.60 -6.99 -8.82
C SER A 200 -8.46 -6.89 -7.30
N ARG A 201 -9.49 -6.35 -6.62
CA ARG A 201 -9.53 -6.27 -5.16
C ARG A 201 -9.48 -7.65 -4.51
N MET A 202 -10.27 -8.61 -4.98
CA MET A 202 -10.23 -9.98 -4.48
C MET A 202 -8.85 -10.65 -4.65
N GLN A 203 -8.17 -10.38 -5.78
CA GLN A 203 -6.81 -10.89 -6.02
C GLN A 203 -5.81 -10.30 -5.01
N ILE A 204 -5.93 -9.00 -4.72
CA ILE A 204 -5.09 -8.31 -3.72
C ILE A 204 -5.33 -8.89 -2.32
N GLU A 205 -6.60 -9.10 -1.93
CA GLU A 205 -6.95 -9.76 -0.66
C GLU A 205 -6.26 -11.11 -0.52
N GLN A 206 -6.38 -11.97 -1.53
CA GLN A 206 -5.77 -13.30 -1.55
C GLN A 206 -4.24 -13.25 -1.42
N LEU A 207 -3.59 -12.33 -2.14
CA LEU A 207 -2.14 -12.13 -2.04
C LEU A 207 -1.71 -11.75 -0.62
N ILE A 208 -2.42 -10.81 0.01
CA ILE A 208 -2.09 -10.37 1.38
C ILE A 208 -2.34 -11.50 2.39
N LEU A 209 -3.46 -12.21 2.29
CA LEU A 209 -3.77 -13.32 3.18
C LEU A 209 -2.79 -14.49 3.05
N ARG A 210 -2.31 -14.76 1.84
CA ARG A 210 -1.33 -15.81 1.56
C ARG A 210 0.04 -15.49 2.14
N HIS A 211 0.51 -14.26 1.93
CA HIS A 211 1.87 -13.85 2.28
C HIS A 211 2.01 -13.16 3.62
N ARG A 212 0.89 -12.72 4.20
CA ARG A 212 0.80 -12.10 5.54
C ARG A 212 1.87 -11.05 5.82
N PRO A 213 2.10 -10.07 4.90
CA PRO A 213 3.07 -9.00 5.15
C PRO A 213 2.66 -8.18 6.37
N ALA A 214 3.62 -7.61 7.09
CA ALA A 214 3.32 -6.54 8.04
C ALA A 214 2.84 -5.31 7.26
N MET A 215 1.71 -4.72 7.68
CA MET A 215 1.08 -3.61 6.96
C MET A 215 0.58 -2.52 7.89
N LEU A 216 0.66 -1.29 7.40
CA LEU A 216 -0.09 -0.14 7.91
C LEU A 216 -0.83 0.50 6.73
N ALA A 217 -2.15 0.52 6.78
CA ALA A 217 -2.94 0.96 5.64
C ALA A 217 -4.03 1.96 6.01
N VAL A 218 -4.30 2.89 5.11
CA VAL A 218 -5.52 3.69 5.06
C VAL A 218 -6.39 3.10 3.97
N GLU A 219 -7.60 2.72 4.29
CA GLU A 219 -8.58 2.19 3.35
C GLU A 219 -9.99 2.44 3.86
N HIS A 220 -10.96 2.60 2.96
CA HIS A 220 -12.35 2.89 3.31
C HIS A 220 -13.28 1.68 3.14
N ASP A 221 -12.82 0.62 2.48
CA ASP A 221 -13.58 -0.61 2.31
C ASP A 221 -13.55 -1.43 3.61
N GLU A 222 -14.65 -1.40 4.37
CA GLU A 222 -14.78 -2.11 5.65
C GLU A 222 -14.60 -3.63 5.48
N ARG A 223 -15.14 -4.21 4.40
CA ARG A 223 -14.98 -5.64 4.13
C ARG A 223 -13.53 -6.02 3.92
N PHE A 224 -12.77 -5.22 3.17
CA PHE A 224 -11.35 -5.42 2.97
C PHE A 224 -10.59 -5.33 4.30
N GLN A 225 -10.89 -4.30 5.11
CA GLN A 225 -10.28 -4.14 6.43
C GLN A 225 -10.54 -5.34 7.34
N GLU A 226 -11.77 -5.84 7.39
CA GLU A 226 -12.17 -7.00 8.21
C GLU A 226 -11.55 -8.30 7.72
N THR A 227 -11.41 -8.47 6.39
CA THR A 227 -10.85 -9.69 5.79
C THR A 227 -9.34 -9.78 5.99
N VAL A 228 -8.62 -8.66 5.83
CA VAL A 228 -7.16 -8.63 5.76
C VAL A 228 -6.54 -8.19 7.09
N GLY A 229 -7.21 -7.29 7.83
CA GLY A 229 -6.68 -6.63 9.02
C GLY A 229 -6.54 -7.56 10.22
N THR A 230 -5.56 -7.25 11.06
CA THR A 230 -5.38 -7.86 12.39
C THR A 230 -5.77 -6.89 13.51
N GLY A 231 -5.91 -5.59 13.20
CA GLY A 231 -6.27 -4.56 14.17
C GLY A 231 -6.47 -3.20 13.53
N PHE A 232 -6.85 -2.24 14.36
CA PHE A 232 -7.18 -0.87 13.96
C PHE A 232 -6.46 0.14 14.85
N VAL A 233 -6.17 1.30 14.28
CA VAL A 233 -5.65 2.47 14.98
C VAL A 233 -6.59 3.63 14.68
N ASP A 234 -7.29 4.11 15.70
CA ASP A 234 -8.24 5.21 15.59
C ASP A 234 -7.54 6.55 15.80
N ILE A 235 -7.61 7.46 14.81
CA ILE A 235 -7.07 8.81 14.89
C ILE A 235 -8.20 9.79 15.15
N GLY A 236 -8.08 10.58 16.23
CA GLY A 236 -9.04 11.65 16.55
C GLY A 236 -10.26 11.21 17.36
N SER A 237 -10.36 9.95 17.79
CA SER A 237 -11.22 9.60 18.90
C SER A 237 -10.45 9.89 20.19
N ALA A 238 -10.88 10.92 20.96
CA ALA A 238 -10.47 11.00 22.35
C ALA A 238 -10.70 9.63 22.98
N ALA A 239 -9.66 9.03 23.55
CA ALA A 239 -9.78 7.76 24.26
C ALA A 239 -10.98 7.90 25.21
N SER A 240 -12.04 7.15 24.94
CA SER A 240 -13.10 6.95 25.89
C SER A 240 -12.45 6.16 27.04
N VAL A 241 -12.02 6.91 28.07
CA VAL A 241 -11.67 6.36 29.37
C VAL A 241 -12.96 5.73 29.89
N GLY A 242 -13.02 4.40 29.84
CA GLY A 242 -14.04 3.57 30.43
C GLY A 242 -13.36 2.47 31.24
#